data_b79b73b5a79238c8ad57849acffeeb7e
#
_entry.id   b79b73b5a79238c8ad57849acffeeb7e
#
_cell.length_a   1.000
_cell.length_b   1.000
_cell.length_c   1.000
_cell.angle_alpha   90.00
_cell.angle_beta   90.00
_cell.angle_gamma   90.00
#
_symmetry.space_group_name_H-M   'P 1'
#
loop_
_entity.id
_entity.type
_entity.pdbx_description
1 polymer ?
#
loop_
_entity_poly.entity_id
_entity_poly.type
_entity_poly.pdbx_seq_one_letter_code
_entity_poly.pdbx_strand_id
1 'polypeptide(L)'
;EDNVNIFDSESFVTATPAIGNIDFDEDIEIVFGQYGGDKLLYSIDSVFDQPNGFPVELDEKVQRGVALADFNGNGKDDIVVGTDDEFIHLIHDDGTIAWSYETGGDIRVAPSVLELNTGEKIILAGSKDDNFYALNSDGTVRFMIETDDDISSEASIVDVEGVGPVIFFASGNMVYAVETDGDFYLDWPMTAPGEVTSSIVFSEVNGQDYAIFGDEAGYVHMYTLAGDSYPNFPINYGFPFKGSPTIYDTDNDGDLEILIGSTQTLVNIDIKEGGSADGYWNTHRSNMQRNGHFISTMDALDISDEIINYEFALYNAYPNPFNPTTTIEFEVPYSMDVVLNVYD
;
A
#
# COMPACT_ATOMS: atom_id res chain seq x y z
N GLU A 1 39.71 -12.23 4.03
CA GLU A 1 38.85 -12.83 5.06
C GLU A 1 37.64 -11.90 5.15
N ASP A 2 36.49 -12.40 4.75
CA ASP A 2 35.22 -11.66 4.87
C ASP A 2 34.91 -11.57 6.37
N ASN A 3 34.96 -10.36 6.93
CA ASN A 3 34.55 -10.13 8.31
C ASN A 3 33.02 -10.19 8.33
N VAL A 4 32.46 -11.24 8.94
CA VAL A 4 31.03 -11.31 9.27
C VAL A 4 30.88 -10.66 10.65
N ASN A 5 30.19 -9.53 10.68
CA ASN A 5 29.76 -8.90 11.93
C ASN A 5 28.41 -9.51 12.33
N ILE A 6 28.22 -9.78 13.61
CA ILE A 6 26.97 -10.33 14.16
C ILE A 6 26.52 -9.41 15.28
N PHE A 7 25.33 -8.86 15.13
CA PHE A 7 24.59 -8.20 16.21
C PHE A 7 23.71 -9.24 16.92
N ASP A 8 23.86 -9.39 18.23
CA ASP A 8 23.04 -10.28 19.03
C ASP A 8 21.96 -9.46 19.77
N SER A 9 20.72 -9.54 19.28
CA SER A 9 19.58 -8.90 19.91
C SER A 9 19.05 -9.65 21.13
N GLU A 10 19.72 -10.77 21.53
CA GLU A 10 19.34 -11.66 22.65
C GLU A 10 17.93 -12.25 22.54
N SER A 11 17.25 -12.12 21.38
CA SER A 11 15.89 -12.60 21.15
C SER A 11 15.58 -12.84 19.68
N PHE A 12 14.37 -13.35 19.39
CA PHE A 12 13.92 -13.59 18.02
C PHE A 12 13.60 -12.28 17.31
N VAL A 13 14.06 -12.15 16.08
CA VAL A 13 13.69 -11.12 15.12
C VAL A 13 13.02 -11.81 13.94
N THR A 14 11.75 -11.53 13.72
CA THR A 14 10.97 -12.05 12.57
C THR A 14 10.57 -10.95 11.60
N ALA A 15 10.63 -9.70 12.08
CA ALA A 15 10.32 -8.52 11.30
C ALA A 15 11.32 -8.30 10.18
N THR A 16 10.85 -7.83 9.03
CA THR A 16 11.72 -7.37 7.95
C THR A 16 12.43 -6.09 8.40
N PRO A 17 13.77 -6.05 8.39
CA PRO A 17 14.50 -4.82 8.68
C PRO A 17 14.24 -3.75 7.62
N ALA A 18 14.19 -2.49 8.05
CA ALA A 18 14.18 -1.32 7.19
C ALA A 18 15.52 -0.59 7.26
N ILE A 19 15.91 0.08 6.19
CA ILE A 19 17.14 0.87 6.12
C ILE A 19 16.77 2.34 5.92
N GLY A 20 17.30 3.22 6.77
CA GLY A 20 17.07 4.66 6.71
C GLY A 20 18.16 5.44 7.43
N ASN A 21 18.00 6.75 7.50
CA ASN A 21 18.92 7.65 8.17
C ASN A 21 18.25 8.19 9.43
N ILE A 22 18.60 7.62 10.61
CA ILE A 22 17.94 7.91 11.88
C ILE A 22 18.69 9.00 12.68
N ASP A 23 19.98 9.22 12.43
CA ASP A 23 20.74 10.22 13.17
C ASP A 23 21.47 11.23 12.26
N PHE A 24 22.34 12.08 12.85
CA PHE A 24 23.00 13.17 12.11
C PHE A 24 24.41 12.82 11.62
N ASP A 25 24.75 11.56 11.53
CA ASP A 25 26.02 11.15 10.93
C ASP A 25 25.88 10.82 9.41
N GLU A 26 26.93 10.29 8.78
CA GLU A 26 26.94 9.98 7.35
C GLU A 26 26.56 8.53 7.06
N ASP A 27 26.40 7.69 8.09
CA ASP A 27 26.04 6.29 7.96
C ASP A 27 24.52 6.14 7.86
N ILE A 28 24.07 4.96 7.54
CA ILE A 28 22.65 4.59 7.49
C ILE A 28 22.38 3.47 8.49
N GLU A 29 21.19 3.50 9.08
CA GLU A 29 20.81 2.54 10.12
C GLU A 29 19.93 1.44 9.58
N ILE A 30 20.02 0.29 10.26
CA ILE A 30 19.14 -0.84 10.12
C ILE A 30 18.17 -0.81 11.31
N VAL A 31 16.87 -0.64 11.01
CA VAL A 31 15.82 -0.56 12.02
C VAL A 31 15.01 -1.85 12.01
N PHE A 32 14.84 -2.47 13.18
CA PHE A 32 14.05 -3.70 13.34
C PHE A 32 13.53 -3.87 14.77
N GLY A 33 12.38 -4.53 14.90
CA GLY A 33 11.77 -4.85 16.19
C GLY A 33 11.95 -6.31 16.57
N GLN A 34 11.98 -6.59 17.86
CA GLN A 34 11.98 -7.94 18.42
C GLN A 34 10.60 -8.57 18.40
N TYR A 35 10.55 -9.89 18.15
CA TYR A 35 9.37 -10.71 18.36
C TYR A 35 9.27 -11.24 19.80
N GLY A 36 10.39 -11.49 20.45
CA GLY A 36 10.49 -12.01 21.82
C GLY A 36 11.29 -11.10 22.74
N GLY A 37 11.72 -11.62 23.90
CA GLY A 37 12.57 -10.89 24.85
C GLY A 37 11.88 -9.65 25.44
N ASP A 38 12.63 -8.57 25.52
CA ASP A 38 12.21 -7.31 26.15
C ASP A 38 11.41 -6.39 25.21
N LYS A 39 11.05 -6.88 24.01
CA LYS A 39 10.24 -6.13 23.02
C LYS A 39 10.90 -4.83 22.56
N LEU A 40 12.16 -4.91 22.27
CA LEU A 40 12.96 -3.74 21.88
C LEU A 40 12.87 -3.44 20.38
N LEU A 41 12.79 -2.16 20.05
CA LEU A 41 13.00 -1.63 18.72
C LEU A 41 14.42 -1.09 18.63
N TYR A 42 15.20 -1.67 17.74
CA TYR A 42 16.59 -1.31 17.49
C TYR A 42 16.74 -0.41 16.27
N SER A 43 17.67 0.50 16.37
CA SER A 43 18.32 1.19 15.27
C SER A 43 19.82 1.02 15.43
N ILE A 44 20.50 0.46 14.43
CA ILE A 44 21.94 0.17 14.48
C ILE A 44 22.60 0.52 13.15
N ASP A 45 23.82 1.05 13.21
CA ASP A 45 24.63 1.28 12.02
C ASP A 45 25.45 0.03 11.58
N SER A 46 26.35 0.19 10.64
CA SER A 46 27.17 -0.89 10.07
C SER A 46 28.22 -1.46 11.05
N VAL A 47 28.51 -0.77 12.16
CA VAL A 47 29.42 -1.20 13.24
C VAL A 47 28.69 -1.54 14.53
N PHE A 48 27.33 -1.50 14.48
CA PHE A 48 26.41 -1.80 15.60
C PHE A 48 26.36 -0.73 16.69
N ASP A 49 26.81 0.47 16.39
CA ASP A 49 26.51 1.61 17.24
C ASP A 49 25.02 1.97 17.10
N GLN A 50 24.45 2.49 18.15
CA GLN A 50 23.04 2.85 18.22
C GLN A 50 22.91 4.36 18.40
N PRO A 51 21.99 5.00 17.64
CA PRO A 51 21.62 6.38 17.91
C PRO A 51 21.15 6.60 19.35
N ASN A 52 21.28 7.83 19.84
CA ASN A 52 20.75 8.17 21.16
C ASN A 52 19.25 7.91 21.24
N GLY A 53 18.82 7.28 22.33
CA GLY A 53 17.42 6.93 22.56
C GLY A 53 17.05 5.50 22.16
N PHE A 54 17.93 4.81 21.45
CA PHE A 54 17.74 3.40 21.10
C PHE A 54 18.58 2.46 21.99
N PRO A 55 18.09 1.19 22.20
CA PRO A 55 16.82 0.67 21.70
C PRO A 55 15.62 1.26 22.47
N VAL A 56 14.47 1.36 21.79
CA VAL A 56 13.20 1.76 22.41
C VAL A 56 12.48 0.53 22.93
N GLU A 57 12.04 0.58 24.18
CA GLU A 57 11.21 -0.48 24.78
C GLU A 57 9.74 -0.28 24.34
N LEU A 58 9.18 -1.32 23.71
CA LEU A 58 7.76 -1.41 23.36
C LEU A 58 7.06 -2.36 24.32
N ASP A 59 5.75 -2.19 24.49
CA ASP A 59 5.00 -3.04 25.42
C ASP A 59 4.80 -4.46 24.88
N GLU A 60 4.78 -4.63 23.53
CA GLU A 60 4.59 -5.92 22.87
C GLU A 60 5.44 -6.03 21.58
N LYS A 61 5.44 -7.23 20.99
CA LYS A 61 6.31 -7.63 19.88
C LYS A 61 5.95 -6.96 18.54
N VAL A 62 6.98 -6.78 17.71
CA VAL A 62 6.87 -6.37 16.32
C VAL A 62 6.95 -7.62 15.43
N GLN A 63 5.91 -7.89 14.64
CA GLN A 63 5.85 -9.12 13.84
C GLN A 63 6.43 -8.99 12.43
N ARG A 64 6.24 -7.86 11.75
CA ARG A 64 6.51 -7.77 10.31
C ARG A 64 7.57 -6.76 9.90
N GLY A 65 7.54 -5.57 10.42
CA GLY A 65 8.50 -4.54 10.05
C GLY A 65 8.03 -3.14 10.44
N VAL A 66 8.80 -2.16 10.04
CA VAL A 66 8.57 -0.75 10.34
C VAL A 66 8.51 0.04 9.04
N ALA A 67 7.93 1.25 9.06
CA ALA A 67 8.10 2.22 8.00
C ALA A 67 8.95 3.40 8.49
N LEU A 68 9.73 3.99 7.59
CA LEU A 68 10.65 5.08 7.89
C LEU A 68 10.35 6.28 7.00
N ALA A 69 10.15 7.45 7.61
CA ALA A 69 10.00 8.72 6.91
C ALA A 69 10.23 9.90 7.88
N ASP A 70 10.68 11.03 7.39
CA ASP A 70 10.88 12.26 8.18
C ASP A 70 9.54 12.97 8.46
N PHE A 71 8.93 12.73 9.62
CA PHE A 71 7.64 13.34 10.00
C PHE A 71 7.77 14.73 10.63
N ASN A 72 8.91 15.03 11.21
CA ASN A 72 9.13 16.30 11.93
C ASN A 72 9.88 17.35 11.10
N GLY A 73 10.37 17.00 9.90
CA GLY A 73 11.02 17.91 8.95
C GLY A 73 12.46 18.26 9.33
N ASN A 74 13.12 17.42 10.14
CA ASN A 74 14.49 17.63 10.58
C ASN A 74 15.54 16.99 9.66
N GLY A 75 15.13 16.25 8.64
CA GLY A 75 15.98 15.55 7.67
C GLY A 75 16.45 14.19 8.12
N LYS A 76 15.82 13.62 9.17
CA LYS A 76 16.05 12.28 9.70
C LYS A 76 14.76 11.48 9.67
N ASP A 77 14.88 10.17 9.47
CA ASP A 77 13.72 9.31 9.44
C ASP A 77 13.19 9.04 10.86
N ASP A 78 11.92 9.29 11.06
CA ASP A 78 11.13 8.79 12.18
C ASP A 78 10.60 7.39 11.85
N ILE A 79 10.14 6.65 12.84
CA ILE A 79 9.75 5.24 12.71
C ILE A 79 8.27 5.07 12.98
N VAL A 80 7.55 4.45 12.04
CA VAL A 80 6.19 3.96 12.26
C VAL A 80 6.24 2.45 12.49
N VAL A 81 5.66 2.00 13.59
CA VAL A 81 5.66 0.58 13.96
C VAL A 81 4.31 0.16 14.52
N GLY A 82 3.88 -1.06 14.17
CA GLY A 82 2.71 -1.72 14.74
C GLY A 82 3.10 -2.87 15.67
N THR A 83 2.34 -3.05 16.74
CA THR A 83 2.59 -4.04 17.78
C THR A 83 1.39 -4.97 18.02
N ASP A 84 1.64 -6.12 18.67
CA ASP A 84 0.60 -7.14 18.95
C ASP A 84 -0.27 -6.79 20.18
N ASP A 85 -0.14 -5.60 20.73
CA ASP A 85 -1.02 -5.03 21.76
C ASP A 85 -1.94 -3.92 21.21
N GLU A 86 -2.26 -4.02 19.93
CA GLU A 86 -3.27 -3.20 19.27
C GLU A 86 -2.84 -1.74 19.03
N PHE A 87 -1.52 -1.42 19.05
CA PHE A 87 -1.04 -0.05 18.85
C PHE A 87 -0.28 0.15 17.54
N ILE A 88 -0.49 1.34 16.97
CA ILE A 88 0.39 1.95 15.98
C ILE A 88 1.12 3.09 16.66
N HIS A 89 2.46 3.09 16.62
CA HIS A 89 3.30 4.12 17.20
C HIS A 89 4.03 4.92 16.13
N LEU A 90 4.15 6.23 16.34
CA LEU A 90 5.16 7.06 15.70
C LEU A 90 6.26 7.34 16.72
N ILE A 91 7.49 7.02 16.37
CA ILE A 91 8.68 7.18 17.21
C ILE A 91 9.66 8.09 16.47
N HIS A 92 10.09 9.15 17.13
CA HIS A 92 11.06 10.08 16.55
C HIS A 92 12.46 9.47 16.46
N ASP A 93 13.28 10.09 15.63
CA ASP A 93 14.72 9.81 15.43
C ASP A 93 15.54 9.77 16.74
N ASP A 94 15.08 10.42 17.80
CA ASP A 94 15.70 10.39 19.14
C ASP A 94 15.14 9.29 20.07
N GLY A 95 14.32 8.38 19.56
CA GLY A 95 13.70 7.28 20.31
C GLY A 95 12.48 7.68 21.14
N THR A 96 12.03 8.94 21.08
CA THR A 96 10.82 9.36 21.81
C THR A 96 9.56 8.96 21.07
N ILE A 97 8.58 8.38 21.78
CA ILE A 97 7.25 8.09 21.21
C ILE A 97 6.49 9.41 21.08
N ALA A 98 6.24 9.83 19.82
CA ALA A 98 5.49 11.03 19.52
C ALA A 98 4.01 10.87 19.86
N TRP A 99 3.44 9.74 19.46
CA TRP A 99 2.07 9.33 19.79
C TRP A 99 1.89 7.82 19.59
N SER A 100 0.82 7.31 20.18
CA SER A 100 0.34 5.93 20.01
C SER A 100 -1.15 5.97 19.70
N TYR A 101 -1.56 5.22 18.68
CA TYR A 101 -2.97 5.07 18.31
C TYR A 101 -3.40 3.65 18.60
N GLU A 102 -4.44 3.47 19.45
CA GLU A 102 -5.02 2.19 19.79
C GLU A 102 -6.04 1.77 18.73
N THR A 103 -5.84 0.60 18.13
CA THR A 103 -6.78 -0.07 17.22
C THR A 103 -7.64 -1.07 18.02
N GLY A 104 -8.46 -1.87 17.35
CA GLY A 104 -9.26 -2.91 18.02
C GLY A 104 -8.63 -4.31 17.98
N GLY A 105 -7.45 -4.47 17.39
CA GLY A 105 -6.75 -5.73 17.24
C GLY A 105 -5.28 -5.59 16.91
N ASP A 106 -4.54 -6.70 17.01
CA ASP A 106 -3.09 -6.74 16.76
C ASP A 106 -2.71 -6.17 15.39
N ILE A 107 -1.58 -5.45 15.32
CA ILE A 107 -1.00 -5.00 14.06
C ILE A 107 0.02 -6.03 13.58
N ARG A 108 -0.41 -6.90 12.68
CA ARG A 108 0.39 -8.03 12.16
C ARG A 108 0.80 -7.90 10.71
N VAL A 109 0.62 -6.74 10.13
CA VAL A 109 1.20 -6.33 8.85
C VAL A 109 2.09 -5.11 9.08
N ALA A 110 3.11 -4.95 8.27
CA ALA A 110 3.98 -3.79 8.42
C ALA A 110 3.24 -2.52 7.96
N PRO A 111 3.30 -1.42 8.72
CA PRO A 111 2.74 -0.16 8.26
C PRO A 111 3.49 0.38 7.03
N SER A 112 2.83 1.21 6.25
CA SER A 112 3.41 1.92 5.11
C SER A 112 3.18 3.43 5.28
N VAL A 113 4.01 4.24 4.62
CA VAL A 113 3.86 5.70 4.60
C VAL A 113 3.70 6.15 3.16
N LEU A 114 2.64 6.91 2.90
CA LEU A 114 2.46 7.67 1.68
C LEU A 114 2.79 9.13 1.96
N GLU A 115 3.79 9.66 1.27
CA GLU A 115 4.07 11.09 1.25
C GLU A 115 3.50 11.71 -0.02
N LEU A 116 2.59 12.65 0.15
CA LEU A 116 2.03 13.40 -0.97
C LEU A 116 3.05 14.42 -1.50
N ASN A 117 2.87 14.88 -2.73
CA ASN A 117 3.72 15.92 -3.32
C ASN A 117 3.71 17.25 -2.56
N THR A 118 2.71 17.45 -1.71
CA THR A 118 2.64 18.59 -0.76
C THR A 118 3.59 18.46 0.43
N GLY A 119 4.18 17.25 0.64
CA GLY A 119 4.95 16.87 1.82
C GLY A 119 4.09 16.37 2.99
N GLU A 120 2.77 16.30 2.84
CA GLU A 120 1.87 15.67 3.81
C GLU A 120 2.12 14.15 3.82
N LYS A 121 2.17 13.54 5.01
CA LYS A 121 2.37 12.10 5.17
C LYS A 121 1.15 11.42 5.76
N ILE A 122 0.79 10.29 5.17
CA ILE A 122 -0.33 9.44 5.58
C ILE A 122 0.26 8.09 6.02
N ILE A 123 -0.06 7.65 7.22
CA ILE A 123 0.34 6.36 7.76
C ILE A 123 -0.76 5.36 7.46
N LEU A 124 -0.40 4.24 6.86
CA LEU A 124 -1.29 3.19 6.39
C LEU A 124 -1.00 1.91 7.18
N ALA A 125 -1.99 1.36 7.87
CA ALA A 125 -1.83 0.18 8.69
C ALA A 125 -3.07 -0.71 8.67
N GLY A 126 -2.84 -2.02 8.60
CA GLY A 126 -3.89 -3.03 8.73
C GLY A 126 -3.90 -3.64 10.12
N SER A 127 -5.08 -3.93 10.64
CA SER A 127 -5.29 -4.53 11.96
C SER A 127 -6.06 -5.85 11.85
N LYS A 128 -5.99 -6.64 12.91
CA LYS A 128 -6.77 -7.87 13.09
C LYS A 128 -8.17 -7.64 13.66
N ASP A 129 -8.60 -6.39 13.71
CA ASP A 129 -9.96 -5.98 13.99
C ASP A 129 -10.80 -5.79 12.73
N ASP A 130 -10.34 -6.35 11.61
CA ASP A 130 -10.96 -6.24 10.28
C ASP A 130 -10.99 -4.82 9.72
N ASN A 131 -10.14 -3.90 10.24
CA ASN A 131 -10.07 -2.53 9.75
C ASN A 131 -8.70 -2.19 9.15
N PHE A 132 -8.76 -1.46 8.05
CA PHE A 132 -7.63 -0.76 7.47
C PHE A 132 -7.67 0.71 7.89
N TYR A 133 -6.58 1.18 8.48
CA TYR A 133 -6.45 2.53 9.02
C TYR A 133 -5.55 3.39 8.14
N ALA A 134 -6.01 4.61 7.85
CA ALA A 134 -5.18 5.71 7.37
C ALA A 134 -5.14 6.79 8.43
N LEU A 135 -3.94 7.11 8.93
CA LEU A 135 -3.72 8.11 9.97
C LEU A 135 -2.95 9.31 9.40
N ASN A 136 -3.29 10.49 9.88
CA ASN A 136 -2.51 11.70 9.64
C ASN A 136 -1.22 11.68 10.47
N SER A 137 -0.26 12.55 10.14
CA SER A 137 1.02 12.66 10.84
C SER A 137 0.90 12.97 12.35
N ASP A 138 -0.24 13.53 12.79
CA ASP A 138 -0.52 13.81 14.19
C ASP A 138 -1.21 12.65 14.94
N GLY A 139 -1.39 11.50 14.30
CA GLY A 139 -2.04 10.31 14.86
C GLY A 139 -3.57 10.33 14.80
N THR A 140 -4.18 11.35 14.23
CA THR A 140 -5.64 11.38 14.02
C THR A 140 -6.05 10.51 12.83
N VAL A 141 -7.23 9.90 12.89
CA VAL A 141 -7.76 9.09 11.77
C VAL A 141 -8.11 10.01 10.60
N ARG A 142 -7.55 9.70 9.43
CA ARG A 142 -7.93 10.31 8.16
C ARG A 142 -9.16 9.61 7.58
N PHE A 143 -9.06 8.30 7.41
CA PHE A 143 -10.17 7.40 7.09
C PHE A 143 -9.93 6.01 7.64
N MET A 144 -10.97 5.19 7.66
CA MET A 144 -10.93 3.80 8.08
C MET A 144 -11.86 2.99 7.17
N ILE A 145 -11.39 1.83 6.71
CA ILE A 145 -12.18 0.90 5.90
C ILE A 145 -12.44 -0.36 6.71
N GLU A 146 -13.69 -0.63 7.03
CA GLU A 146 -14.12 -1.91 7.62
C GLU A 146 -14.20 -2.97 6.53
N THR A 147 -13.63 -4.13 6.78
CA THR A 147 -13.58 -5.28 5.86
C THR A 147 -14.23 -6.50 6.51
N ASP A 148 -14.32 -7.63 5.77
CA ASP A 148 -14.96 -8.86 6.27
C ASP A 148 -13.97 -9.83 6.93
N ASP A 149 -12.66 -9.54 6.95
CA ASP A 149 -11.60 -10.41 7.49
C ASP A 149 -10.40 -9.56 7.93
N ASP A 150 -9.46 -10.16 8.66
CA ASP A 150 -8.17 -9.54 9.04
C ASP A 150 -7.50 -8.88 7.83
N ILE A 151 -6.87 -7.71 8.03
CA ILE A 151 -6.00 -7.16 7.00
C ILE A 151 -4.76 -8.04 6.88
N SER A 152 -4.58 -8.65 5.72
CA SER A 152 -3.62 -9.73 5.48
C SER A 152 -2.35 -9.29 4.74
N SER A 153 -2.37 -8.14 4.05
CA SER A 153 -1.21 -7.56 3.38
C SER A 153 -0.89 -6.15 3.87
N GLU A 154 0.37 -5.76 3.75
CA GLU A 154 0.75 -4.35 3.86
C GLU A 154 0.14 -3.52 2.73
N ALA A 155 -0.05 -2.22 2.97
CA ALA A 155 -0.46 -1.29 1.93
C ALA A 155 0.68 -1.06 0.93
N SER A 156 0.33 -1.08 -0.35
CA SER A 156 1.21 -0.72 -1.47
C SER A 156 0.57 0.44 -2.23
N ILE A 157 1.38 1.32 -2.80
CA ILE A 157 0.89 2.56 -3.39
C ILE A 157 1.35 2.66 -4.85
N VAL A 158 0.49 3.23 -5.70
CA VAL A 158 0.80 3.55 -7.09
C VAL A 158 0.24 4.93 -7.45
N ASP A 159 1.04 5.74 -8.13
CA ASP A 159 0.58 7.00 -8.71
C ASP A 159 -0.23 6.72 -9.99
N VAL A 160 -1.42 7.30 -10.10
CA VAL A 160 -2.32 7.15 -11.25
C VAL A 160 -2.54 8.50 -11.90
N GLU A 161 -2.21 8.61 -13.19
CA GLU A 161 -2.34 9.87 -13.94
C GLU A 161 -3.79 10.38 -13.91
N GLY A 162 -3.97 11.64 -13.48
CA GLY A 162 -5.27 12.30 -13.39
C GLY A 162 -6.13 11.88 -12.19
N VAL A 163 -5.60 11.03 -11.29
CA VAL A 163 -6.24 10.63 -10.03
C VAL A 163 -5.37 10.98 -8.84
N GLY A 164 -4.08 10.69 -8.90
CA GLY A 164 -3.14 10.78 -7.79
C GLY A 164 -2.77 9.41 -7.23
N PRO A 165 -2.22 9.34 -6.00
CA PRO A 165 -1.85 8.07 -5.40
C PRO A 165 -3.08 7.23 -5.02
N VAL A 166 -3.06 5.96 -5.42
CA VAL A 166 -4.05 4.93 -5.08
C VAL A 166 -3.39 3.88 -4.19
N ILE A 167 -4.07 3.52 -3.11
CA ILE A 167 -3.59 2.64 -2.05
C ILE A 167 -4.22 1.27 -2.23
N PHE A 168 -3.40 0.23 -2.35
CA PHE A 168 -3.84 -1.15 -2.46
C PHE A 168 -3.51 -1.94 -1.21
N PHE A 169 -4.44 -2.75 -0.74
CA PHE A 169 -4.25 -3.68 0.37
C PHE A 169 -5.16 -4.91 0.22
N ALA A 170 -4.91 -5.95 1.01
CA ALA A 170 -5.77 -7.13 1.02
C ALA A 170 -6.29 -7.43 2.43
N SER A 171 -7.52 -7.93 2.48
CA SER A 171 -8.18 -8.51 3.64
C SER A 171 -8.68 -9.89 3.24
N GLY A 172 -8.14 -10.94 3.87
CA GLY A 172 -8.41 -12.31 3.45
C GLY A 172 -8.14 -12.51 1.96
N ASN A 173 -9.16 -12.86 1.20
CA ASN A 173 -9.07 -13.05 -0.25
C ASN A 173 -9.61 -11.87 -1.08
N MET A 174 -9.92 -10.76 -0.45
CA MET A 174 -10.34 -9.53 -1.12
C MET A 174 -9.16 -8.58 -1.26
N VAL A 175 -8.97 -8.04 -2.46
CA VAL A 175 -8.00 -6.99 -2.75
C VAL A 175 -8.74 -5.68 -2.94
N TYR A 176 -8.36 -4.68 -2.17
CA TYR A 176 -8.94 -3.35 -2.15
C TYR A 176 -8.02 -2.35 -2.84
N ALA A 177 -8.62 -1.35 -3.49
CA ALA A 177 -7.93 -0.16 -3.96
C ALA A 177 -8.74 1.07 -3.54
N VAL A 178 -8.10 2.03 -2.88
CA VAL A 178 -8.75 3.22 -2.36
C VAL A 178 -7.94 4.47 -2.67
N GLU A 179 -8.61 5.59 -2.81
CA GLU A 179 -8.00 6.91 -2.94
C GLU A 179 -7.57 7.47 -1.58
N THR A 180 -6.93 8.63 -1.55
CA THR A 180 -6.35 9.21 -0.32
C THR A 180 -7.38 9.76 0.66
N ASP A 181 -8.64 9.79 0.31
CA ASP A 181 -9.79 10.14 1.15
C ASP A 181 -10.57 8.92 1.66
N GLY A 182 -10.23 7.72 1.17
CA GLY A 182 -10.85 6.44 1.53
C GLY A 182 -11.96 5.98 0.59
N ASP A 183 -12.26 6.71 -0.47
CA ASP A 183 -13.20 6.27 -1.50
C ASP A 183 -12.60 5.11 -2.30
N PHE A 184 -13.44 4.15 -2.70
CA PHE A 184 -13.00 3.01 -3.51
C PHE A 184 -12.62 3.48 -4.92
N TYR A 185 -11.43 3.04 -5.35
CA TYR A 185 -10.96 3.32 -6.69
C TYR A 185 -11.63 2.39 -7.70
N LEU A 186 -12.36 2.97 -8.67
CA LEU A 186 -13.09 2.27 -9.74
C LEU A 186 -13.95 1.10 -9.21
N ASP A 187 -13.83 -0.08 -9.85
CA ASP A 187 -14.63 -1.27 -9.54
C ASP A 187 -14.02 -2.17 -8.44
N TRP A 188 -13.01 -1.67 -7.67
CA TRP A 188 -12.48 -2.40 -6.52
C TRP A 188 -13.45 -2.35 -5.34
N PRO A 189 -13.47 -3.36 -4.44
CA PRO A 189 -12.52 -4.47 -4.29
C PRO A 189 -12.78 -5.66 -5.22
N MET A 190 -11.73 -6.47 -5.45
CA MET A 190 -11.77 -7.70 -6.25
C MET A 190 -11.51 -8.94 -5.39
N THR A 191 -12.14 -10.07 -5.76
CA THR A 191 -11.98 -11.34 -5.06
C THR A 191 -10.95 -12.22 -5.74
N ALA A 192 -9.91 -12.65 -5.03
CA ALA A 192 -8.98 -13.70 -5.45
C ALA A 192 -9.49 -15.10 -5.06
N PRO A 193 -9.02 -16.20 -5.72
CA PRO A 193 -9.34 -17.57 -5.34
C PRO A 193 -8.82 -17.97 -3.95
N GLY A 194 -7.73 -17.40 -3.49
CA GLY A 194 -7.12 -17.64 -2.18
C GLY A 194 -6.77 -16.36 -1.45
N GLU A 195 -6.38 -16.49 -0.18
CA GLU A 195 -5.95 -15.37 0.65
C GLU A 195 -4.72 -14.69 0.03
N VAL A 196 -4.68 -13.35 0.09
CA VAL A 196 -3.56 -12.52 -0.40
C VAL A 196 -2.81 -11.97 0.81
N THR A 197 -1.63 -12.54 1.09
CA THR A 197 -0.81 -12.23 2.27
C THR A 197 0.52 -11.53 1.92
N SER A 198 0.71 -11.22 0.64
CA SER A 198 1.93 -10.59 0.11
C SER A 198 1.65 -9.16 -0.32
N SER A 199 2.72 -8.37 -0.48
CA SER A 199 2.59 -7.05 -1.11
C SER A 199 1.97 -7.17 -2.50
N ILE A 200 1.14 -6.21 -2.85
CA ILE A 200 0.73 -5.97 -4.24
C ILE A 200 1.80 -5.08 -4.86
N VAL A 201 2.34 -5.45 -6.00
CA VAL A 201 3.39 -4.69 -6.67
C VAL A 201 2.90 -4.18 -8.03
N PHE A 202 3.57 -3.16 -8.55
CA PHE A 202 3.12 -2.49 -9.76
C PHE A 202 4.22 -2.38 -10.81
N SER A 203 3.82 -2.31 -12.07
CA SER A 203 4.68 -1.95 -13.21
C SER A 203 3.84 -1.41 -14.35
N GLU A 204 4.50 -0.67 -15.23
CA GLU A 204 3.94 -0.32 -16.53
C GLU A 204 4.34 -1.39 -17.57
N VAL A 205 3.42 -1.81 -18.42
CA VAL A 205 3.67 -2.65 -19.59
C VAL A 205 2.92 -2.07 -20.78
N ASN A 206 3.63 -1.71 -21.85
CA ASN A 206 3.06 -1.09 -23.07
C ASN A 206 2.21 0.17 -22.81
N GLY A 207 2.60 1.00 -21.84
CA GLY A 207 1.87 2.23 -21.49
C GLY A 207 0.64 2.01 -20.63
N GLN A 208 0.48 0.83 -20.03
CA GLN A 208 -0.61 0.49 -19.15
C GLN A 208 -0.07 -0.01 -17.80
N ASP A 209 -0.61 0.53 -16.69
CA ASP A 209 -0.24 0.13 -15.33
C ASP A 209 -0.96 -1.14 -14.91
N TYR A 210 -0.22 -2.00 -14.20
CA TYR A 210 -0.71 -3.28 -13.68
C TYR A 210 -0.41 -3.45 -12.21
N ALA A 211 -1.38 -4.05 -11.49
CA ALA A 211 -1.23 -4.58 -10.14
C ALA A 211 -0.96 -6.09 -10.22
N ILE A 212 0.08 -6.57 -9.51
CA ILE A 212 0.57 -7.94 -9.59
C ILE A 212 0.72 -8.50 -8.18
N PHE A 213 0.17 -9.68 -7.93
CA PHE A 213 0.23 -10.35 -6.62
C PHE A 213 0.05 -11.87 -6.74
N GLY A 214 0.44 -12.59 -5.68
CA GLY A 214 0.18 -14.01 -5.53
C GLY A 214 -0.87 -14.29 -4.48
N ASP A 215 -1.57 -15.45 -4.57
CA ASP A 215 -2.52 -15.89 -3.56
C ASP A 215 -2.17 -17.27 -2.99
N GLU A 216 -2.81 -17.63 -1.86
CA GLU A 216 -2.60 -18.94 -1.21
C GLU A 216 -3.28 -20.11 -1.92
N ALA A 217 -4.15 -19.88 -2.91
CA ALA A 217 -4.64 -20.94 -3.82
C ALA A 217 -3.66 -21.28 -4.94
N GLY A 218 -2.53 -20.57 -5.02
CA GLY A 218 -1.44 -20.85 -5.94
C GLY A 218 -1.55 -20.11 -7.28
N TYR A 219 -2.28 -19.01 -7.33
CA TYR A 219 -2.37 -18.18 -8.52
C TYR A 219 -1.44 -16.98 -8.41
N VAL A 220 -0.87 -16.60 -9.55
CA VAL A 220 -0.27 -15.29 -9.78
C VAL A 220 -1.23 -14.46 -10.62
N HIS A 221 -1.54 -13.29 -10.15
CA HIS A 221 -2.49 -12.35 -10.74
C HIS A 221 -1.75 -11.17 -11.38
N MET A 222 -2.30 -10.65 -12.46
CA MET A 222 -1.87 -9.42 -13.11
C MET A 222 -3.11 -8.73 -13.70
N TYR A 223 -3.48 -7.60 -13.15
CA TYR A 223 -4.66 -6.83 -13.54
C TYR A 223 -4.27 -5.40 -13.87
N THR A 224 -4.91 -4.79 -14.86
CA THR A 224 -4.88 -3.32 -14.98
C THR A 224 -5.40 -2.69 -13.69
N LEU A 225 -5.06 -1.43 -13.43
CA LEU A 225 -5.62 -0.73 -12.27
C LEU A 225 -7.15 -0.57 -12.36
N ALA A 226 -7.74 -0.72 -13.53
CA ALA A 226 -9.20 -0.79 -13.73
C ALA A 226 -9.81 -2.19 -13.49
N GLY A 227 -8.98 -3.21 -13.18
CA GLY A 227 -9.46 -4.55 -12.85
C GLY A 227 -9.52 -5.53 -14.03
N ASP A 228 -9.11 -5.14 -15.23
CA ASP A 228 -9.05 -6.06 -16.37
C ASP A 228 -7.82 -6.98 -16.27
N SER A 229 -8.03 -8.27 -16.49
CA SER A 229 -6.94 -9.26 -16.43
C SER A 229 -5.97 -9.13 -17.61
N TYR A 230 -4.66 -9.18 -17.34
CA TYR A 230 -3.65 -9.33 -18.38
C TYR A 230 -3.85 -10.66 -19.13
N PRO A 231 -3.56 -10.73 -20.45
CA PRO A 231 -3.75 -11.96 -21.22
C PRO A 231 -3.07 -13.18 -20.61
N ASN A 232 -3.80 -14.29 -20.49
CA ASN A 232 -3.43 -15.55 -19.85
C ASN A 232 -3.27 -15.55 -18.33
N PHE A 233 -3.48 -14.43 -17.64
CA PHE A 233 -3.59 -14.38 -16.17
C PHE A 233 -5.06 -14.53 -15.72
N PRO A 234 -5.30 -15.01 -14.48
CA PRO A 234 -4.29 -15.48 -13.51
C PRO A 234 -3.71 -16.85 -13.89
N ILE A 235 -2.44 -17.10 -13.52
CA ILE A 235 -1.74 -18.34 -13.79
C ILE A 235 -1.66 -19.18 -12.52
N ASN A 236 -2.14 -20.42 -12.55
CA ASN A 236 -2.12 -21.34 -11.41
C ASN A 236 -0.88 -22.25 -11.44
N TYR A 237 -0.07 -22.20 -10.38
CA TYR A 237 1.09 -23.06 -10.16
C TYR A 237 0.83 -24.19 -9.15
N GLY A 238 -0.33 -24.18 -8.47
CA GLY A 238 -0.78 -25.25 -7.57
C GLY A 238 -0.13 -25.23 -6.18
N PHE A 239 0.68 -24.23 -5.85
CA PHE A 239 1.32 -24.08 -4.54
C PHE A 239 1.14 -22.64 -4.02
N PRO A 240 0.76 -22.48 -2.73
CA PRO A 240 0.54 -21.16 -2.14
C PRO A 240 1.70 -20.19 -2.34
N PHE A 241 1.39 -18.98 -2.77
CA PHE A 241 2.31 -17.86 -2.79
C PHE A 241 2.14 -17.05 -1.50
N LYS A 242 3.23 -16.94 -0.73
CA LYS A 242 3.31 -16.18 0.53
C LYS A 242 4.36 -15.08 0.48
N GLY A 243 5.21 -15.10 -0.53
CA GLY A 243 6.21 -14.09 -0.77
C GLY A 243 5.70 -13.02 -1.74
N SER A 244 6.11 -11.79 -1.52
CA SER A 244 5.79 -10.69 -2.42
C SER A 244 6.48 -10.88 -3.76
N PRO A 245 5.83 -10.54 -4.87
CA PRO A 245 6.50 -10.48 -6.17
C PRO A 245 7.60 -9.42 -6.16
N THR A 246 8.57 -9.60 -7.05
CA THR A 246 9.53 -8.56 -7.45
C THR A 246 9.52 -8.49 -8.96
N ILE A 247 9.47 -7.28 -9.52
CA ILE A 247 9.41 -7.04 -10.95
C ILE A 247 10.68 -6.31 -11.37
N TYR A 248 11.37 -6.88 -12.34
CA TYR A 248 12.63 -6.34 -12.85
C TYR A 248 12.94 -6.95 -14.21
N ASP A 249 13.64 -6.21 -15.09
CA ASP A 249 14.27 -6.74 -16.30
C ASP A 249 15.56 -7.46 -15.89
N THR A 250 15.48 -8.79 -15.74
CA THR A 250 16.57 -9.60 -15.16
C THR A 250 17.64 -10.01 -16.19
N ASP A 251 17.30 -10.01 -17.46
CA ASP A 251 18.22 -10.41 -18.54
C ASP A 251 18.62 -9.24 -19.50
N ASN A 252 18.09 -8.04 -19.24
CA ASN A 252 18.35 -6.79 -19.93
C ASN A 252 17.94 -6.83 -21.42
N ASP A 253 16.81 -7.46 -21.73
CA ASP A 253 16.26 -7.52 -23.06
C ASP A 253 15.15 -6.47 -23.31
N GLY A 254 14.72 -5.74 -22.25
CA GLY A 254 13.80 -4.60 -22.30
C GLY A 254 12.35 -4.99 -22.04
N ASP A 255 12.07 -6.24 -21.73
CA ASP A 255 10.81 -6.66 -21.12
C ASP A 255 10.98 -6.97 -19.61
N LEU A 256 9.91 -7.27 -18.91
CA LEU A 256 9.93 -7.42 -17.46
C LEU A 256 9.67 -8.85 -17.02
N GLU A 257 10.37 -9.30 -15.98
CA GLU A 257 10.08 -10.56 -15.31
C GLU A 257 9.39 -10.34 -13.97
N ILE A 258 8.41 -11.21 -13.68
CA ILE A 258 7.81 -11.36 -12.35
C ILE A 258 8.49 -12.51 -11.64
N LEU A 259 9.26 -12.19 -10.60
CA LEU A 259 9.90 -13.19 -9.74
C LEU A 259 9.09 -13.33 -8.45
N ILE A 260 8.55 -14.53 -8.17
CA ILE A 260 7.73 -14.78 -6.99
C ILE A 260 8.00 -16.15 -6.38
N GLY A 261 8.10 -16.21 -5.05
CA GLY A 261 8.30 -17.45 -4.29
C GLY A 261 6.98 -18.08 -3.86
N SER A 262 6.77 -19.35 -4.24
CA SER A 262 5.74 -20.17 -3.62
C SER A 262 6.30 -20.96 -2.43
N THR A 263 5.43 -21.69 -1.72
CA THR A 263 5.88 -22.58 -0.62
C THR A 263 6.82 -23.71 -1.07
N GLN A 264 6.95 -23.98 -2.36
CA GLN A 264 7.76 -25.08 -2.90
C GLN A 264 8.68 -24.69 -4.05
N THR A 265 8.41 -23.59 -4.76
CA THR A 265 9.12 -23.21 -5.98
C THR A 265 9.38 -21.72 -6.02
N LEU A 266 10.42 -21.33 -6.72
CA LEU A 266 10.61 -19.97 -7.22
C LEU A 266 10.11 -19.93 -8.67
N VAL A 267 9.21 -19.01 -8.96
CA VAL A 267 8.62 -18.82 -10.29
C VAL A 267 9.19 -17.56 -10.90
N ASN A 268 9.61 -17.64 -12.15
CA ASN A 268 9.98 -16.51 -12.99
C ASN A 268 9.04 -16.48 -14.19
N ILE A 269 8.28 -15.40 -14.36
CA ILE A 269 7.36 -15.20 -15.47
C ILE A 269 7.89 -14.03 -16.28
N ASP A 270 8.21 -14.31 -17.51
CA ASP A 270 8.72 -13.38 -18.52
C ASP A 270 7.51 -12.82 -19.30
N ILE A 271 7.33 -11.52 -19.27
CA ILE A 271 6.13 -10.82 -19.78
C ILE A 271 6.15 -10.68 -21.31
N LYS A 272 7.32 -10.71 -21.95
CA LYS A 272 7.51 -10.60 -23.41
C LYS A 272 7.01 -9.30 -24.06
N GLU A 273 6.76 -8.29 -23.27
CA GLU A 273 6.35 -6.98 -23.74
C GLU A 273 7.15 -5.91 -22.99
N GLY A 274 7.56 -4.86 -23.71
CA GLY A 274 8.37 -3.79 -23.11
C GLY A 274 7.61 -3.08 -21.99
N GLY A 275 8.31 -2.77 -20.92
CA GLY A 275 7.73 -2.14 -19.76
C GLY A 275 8.75 -1.47 -18.84
N SER A 276 8.28 -0.88 -17.74
CA SER A 276 9.10 -0.28 -16.72
C SER A 276 8.55 -0.57 -15.32
N ALA A 277 9.45 -0.84 -14.41
CA ALA A 277 9.16 -0.92 -12.97
C ALA A 277 9.77 0.26 -12.19
N ASP A 278 10.40 1.20 -12.89
CA ASP A 278 11.03 2.38 -12.29
C ASP A 278 9.99 3.37 -11.75
N GLY A 279 10.14 3.75 -10.49
CA GLY A 279 9.21 4.66 -9.82
C GLY A 279 7.96 3.98 -9.24
N TYR A 280 7.80 2.67 -9.47
CA TYR A 280 6.71 1.89 -8.91
C TYR A 280 7.08 1.22 -7.59
N TRP A 281 6.07 0.86 -6.81
CA TRP A 281 6.20 -0.12 -5.72
C TRP A 281 6.36 -1.51 -6.35
N ASN A 282 7.57 -1.85 -6.76
CA ASN A 282 7.87 -3.01 -7.61
C ASN A 282 8.43 -4.23 -6.85
N THR A 283 8.56 -4.13 -5.53
CA THR A 283 9.06 -5.20 -4.66
C THR A 283 8.48 -5.07 -3.25
N HIS A 284 8.75 -6.05 -2.39
CA HIS A 284 8.36 -6.03 -0.99
C HIS A 284 8.85 -4.76 -0.29
N ARG A 285 7.92 -4.04 0.37
CA ARG A 285 8.19 -2.81 1.12
C ARG A 285 8.69 -1.65 0.25
N SER A 286 8.17 -1.52 -0.97
CA SER A 286 8.42 -0.43 -1.93
C SER A 286 9.77 -0.50 -2.65
N ASN A 287 10.86 -0.68 -1.94
CA ASN A 287 12.20 -0.48 -2.48
C ASN A 287 13.24 -1.41 -1.83
N MET A 288 14.50 -1.27 -2.22
CA MET A 288 15.61 -2.10 -1.71
C MET A 288 15.95 -1.80 -0.24
N GLN A 289 15.64 -0.61 0.26
CA GLN A 289 15.76 -0.23 1.68
C GLN A 289 14.65 -0.85 2.53
N ARG A 290 13.57 -1.31 1.90
CA ARG A 290 12.40 -1.89 2.58
C ARG A 290 11.81 -0.98 3.64
N ASN A 291 11.89 0.32 3.42
CA ASN A 291 11.46 1.34 4.37
C ASN A 291 9.94 1.58 4.36
N GLY A 292 9.21 0.97 3.41
CA GLY A 292 7.74 1.09 3.33
C GLY A 292 7.25 2.51 3.08
N HIS A 293 8.09 3.37 2.51
CA HIS A 293 7.79 4.76 2.21
C HIS A 293 7.65 4.94 0.69
N PHE A 294 6.56 5.56 0.28
CA PHE A 294 6.28 5.95 -1.10
C PHE A 294 6.08 7.46 -1.18
N ILE A 295 6.86 8.11 -2.03
CA ILE A 295 6.74 9.55 -2.28
C ILE A 295 6.00 9.72 -3.61
N SER A 296 4.76 10.21 -3.52
CA SER A 296 3.97 10.50 -4.71
C SER A 296 4.52 11.73 -5.43
N THR A 297 4.59 11.62 -6.75
CA THR A 297 4.93 12.74 -7.64
C THR A 297 3.70 13.43 -8.20
N MET A 298 2.50 12.91 -7.90
CA MET A 298 1.22 13.39 -8.39
C MET A 298 0.45 14.14 -7.32
N ASP A 299 -0.36 15.11 -7.74
CA ASP A 299 -1.32 15.75 -6.86
C ASP A 299 -2.44 14.73 -6.55
N ALA A 300 -2.75 14.54 -5.28
CA ALA A 300 -4.05 13.97 -4.92
C ALA A 300 -5.12 14.91 -5.49
N LEU A 301 -6.14 14.35 -6.15
CA LEU A 301 -7.24 15.18 -6.62
C LEU A 301 -7.86 15.88 -5.40
N ASP A 302 -7.68 17.19 -5.34
CA ASP A 302 -8.35 18.00 -4.33
C ASP A 302 -9.83 18.11 -4.74
N ILE A 303 -10.65 17.18 -4.23
CA ILE A 303 -12.11 17.16 -4.45
C ILE A 303 -12.78 18.38 -3.77
N SER A 304 -12.00 19.27 -3.15
CA SER A 304 -12.54 20.43 -2.39
C SER A 304 -13.11 21.55 -3.23
N ASP A 305 -12.90 21.60 -4.57
CA ASP A 305 -13.26 22.76 -5.39
C ASP A 305 -14.28 22.53 -6.52
N GLU A 306 -14.69 21.30 -6.81
CA GLU A 306 -15.92 21.05 -7.55
C GLU A 306 -16.74 19.93 -6.90
N ILE A 307 -17.61 20.30 -5.97
CA ILE A 307 -18.83 19.51 -5.81
C ILE A 307 -19.58 19.68 -7.13
N ILE A 308 -19.21 18.90 -8.13
CA ILE A 308 -20.12 18.62 -9.23
C ILE A 308 -21.21 17.81 -8.56
N ASN A 309 -22.27 18.50 -8.15
CA ASN A 309 -23.49 17.88 -7.75
C ASN A 309 -23.99 17.10 -8.96
N TYR A 310 -23.60 15.84 -9.07
CA TYR A 310 -24.17 14.92 -10.03
C TYR A 310 -25.58 14.58 -9.58
N GLU A 311 -26.51 15.54 -9.75
CA GLU A 311 -27.92 15.29 -9.57
C GLU A 311 -28.52 14.84 -10.90
N PHE A 312 -29.31 13.76 -10.85
CA PHE A 312 -30.22 13.47 -11.94
C PHE A 312 -31.19 14.63 -12.10
N ALA A 313 -31.16 15.28 -13.22
CA ALA A 313 -32.11 16.35 -13.51
C ALA A 313 -32.93 16.02 -14.75
N LEU A 314 -34.23 16.22 -14.63
CA LEU A 314 -35.17 16.16 -15.73
C LEU A 314 -35.84 17.53 -15.86
N TYR A 315 -35.60 18.21 -16.96
CA TYR A 315 -36.18 19.53 -17.21
C TYR A 315 -37.56 19.44 -17.84
N ASN A 316 -38.32 20.51 -17.70
CA ASN A 316 -39.65 20.57 -18.32
C ASN A 316 -39.57 20.53 -19.83
N ALA A 317 -40.38 19.68 -20.45
CA ALA A 317 -40.48 19.62 -21.89
C ALA A 317 -40.92 20.94 -22.49
N TYR A 318 -40.22 21.41 -23.54
CA TYR A 318 -40.53 22.67 -24.21
C TYR A 318 -40.50 22.51 -25.74
N PRO A 319 -41.47 23.06 -26.47
CA PRO A 319 -42.73 23.66 -25.98
C PRO A 319 -43.67 22.62 -25.40
N ASN A 320 -44.43 23.00 -24.37
CA ASN A 320 -45.51 22.20 -23.82
C ASN A 320 -46.77 23.08 -23.62
N PRO A 321 -47.93 22.86 -24.33
CA PRO A 321 -48.16 21.71 -25.23
C PRO A 321 -47.34 21.78 -26.51
N PHE A 322 -46.94 20.59 -27.00
CA PHE A 322 -46.12 20.42 -28.18
C PHE A 322 -46.90 20.58 -29.49
N ASN A 323 -46.20 21.03 -30.58
CA ASN A 323 -46.75 21.05 -31.93
C ASN A 323 -45.67 21.24 -33.01
N PRO A 324 -45.25 20.25 -33.77
CA PRO A 324 -45.53 18.81 -33.65
C PRO A 324 -44.45 18.09 -32.79
N THR A 325 -43.47 18.77 -32.25
CA THR A 325 -42.37 18.22 -31.47
C THR A 325 -42.13 18.98 -30.16
N THR A 326 -41.60 18.31 -29.17
CA THR A 326 -41.06 18.90 -27.93
C THR A 326 -39.68 18.38 -27.66
N THR A 327 -38.87 19.15 -26.94
CA THR A 327 -37.55 18.74 -26.43
C THR A 327 -37.68 18.41 -24.97
N ILE A 328 -37.10 17.27 -24.58
CA ILE A 328 -36.93 16.86 -23.19
C ILE A 328 -35.43 16.88 -22.92
N GLU A 329 -35.03 17.69 -21.97
CA GLU A 329 -33.62 17.86 -21.54
C GLU A 329 -33.46 17.19 -20.19
N PHE A 330 -32.36 16.43 -20.04
CA PHE A 330 -32.04 15.77 -18.78
C PHE A 330 -30.53 15.74 -18.59
N GLU A 331 -30.11 15.67 -17.36
CA GLU A 331 -28.70 15.49 -16.96
C GLU A 331 -28.55 14.15 -16.22
N VAL A 332 -27.42 13.49 -16.46
CA VAL A 332 -27.03 12.24 -15.77
C VAL A 332 -25.63 12.41 -15.19
N PRO A 333 -25.37 11.85 -14.00
CA PRO A 333 -24.11 12.06 -13.29
C PRO A 333 -22.88 11.50 -14.00
N TYR A 334 -23.04 10.46 -14.83
CA TYR A 334 -21.95 9.80 -15.59
C TYR A 334 -22.53 9.12 -16.83
N SER A 335 -21.66 8.59 -17.69
CA SER A 335 -22.10 7.84 -18.88
C SER A 335 -22.85 6.57 -18.50
N MET A 336 -24.14 6.52 -18.76
CA MET A 336 -25.02 5.41 -18.41
C MET A 336 -26.15 5.23 -19.42
N ASP A 337 -26.77 4.06 -19.44
CA ASP A 337 -27.98 3.81 -20.22
C ASP A 337 -29.20 4.49 -19.60
N VAL A 338 -29.87 5.33 -20.36
CA VAL A 338 -31.04 6.07 -19.91
C VAL A 338 -32.29 5.56 -20.65
N VAL A 339 -33.35 5.22 -19.89
CA VAL A 339 -34.66 4.87 -20.46
C VAL A 339 -35.66 5.93 -20.08
N LEU A 340 -36.18 6.63 -21.08
CA LEU A 340 -37.27 7.60 -20.90
C LEU A 340 -38.62 6.96 -21.26
N ASN A 341 -39.50 6.83 -20.27
CA ASN A 341 -40.89 6.36 -20.49
C ASN A 341 -41.84 7.55 -20.49
N VAL A 342 -42.63 7.65 -21.57
CA VAL A 342 -43.68 8.68 -21.71
C VAL A 342 -45.04 8.00 -21.54
N TYR A 343 -45.84 8.52 -20.65
CA TYR A 343 -47.19 8.01 -20.37
C TYR A 343 -48.24 9.01 -20.83
N ASP A 344 -49.41 8.51 -21.34
CA ASP A 344 -50.56 9.32 -21.76
C ASP A 344 -51.33 9.87 -20.53
#